data_739122ea5d792857dec3afb80534bda1
#
_entry.id   739122ea5d792857dec3afb80534bda1
#
_cell.length_a   1.000
_cell.length_b   1.000
_cell.length_c   1.000
_cell.angle_alpha   90.00
_cell.angle_beta   90.00
_cell.angle_gamma   90.00
#
_symmetry.space_group_name_H-M   'P 1'
#
loop_
_entity.id
_entity.type
_entity.pdbx_description
1 polymer ?
#
loop_
_entity_poly.entity_id
_entity_poly.type
_entity_poly.pdbx_seq_one_letter_code
_entity_poly.pdbx_strand_id
1 'polypeptide(L)'
;MPGSDTTRDLDRKLATIAAGRYTPDDFVIADAKDADMAFGAAAAGPVPDADGRYRSRSEYLDAMRALVDAGALDILLTSASNGERLADEGALGNGVTLAVRANDTTDVWNPRGGTYVAQPSRPFRTADLAAVRPFCDLVLYSVTFNNDLDRDIATLEAYRTFRHDAGAVGMRYFLEVFNPNAPVGLAPRDVGAFVNDCIVRTLAGVTRGERPLFLKMPYNGAAAVAELVEHDPSLVVGILGGSAGTTRDTFELLQRAQAHGARVALFGRKIQRAESQLDLVGLMRPVLRGELTPEQAVREYHDALAKAGTAAQRSLEADLEVTDPVLRAE
;
A
#
# COMPACT_ATOMS: atom_id res chain seq x y z
N MET A 1 -1.32 1.22 -37.63
CA MET A 1 -2.55 0.96 -36.87
C MET A 1 -2.63 2.01 -35.81
N PRO A 2 -3.64 2.88 -35.73
CA PRO A 2 -3.77 3.80 -34.61
C PRO A 2 -4.04 2.96 -33.34
N GLY A 3 -3.19 3.10 -32.34
CA GLY A 3 -3.34 2.43 -31.07
C GLY A 3 -4.67 2.82 -30.43
N SER A 4 -5.43 1.84 -30.00
CA SER A 4 -6.53 2.06 -29.09
C SER A 4 -6.00 2.79 -27.86
N ASP A 5 -6.47 4.00 -27.64
CA ASP A 5 -6.21 4.80 -26.45
C ASP A 5 -6.95 4.14 -25.28
N THR A 6 -6.43 3.00 -24.82
CA THR A 6 -6.90 2.33 -23.60
C THR A 6 -6.27 3.03 -22.41
N THR A 7 -6.87 4.17 -22.04
CA THR A 7 -6.56 4.82 -20.77
C THR A 7 -6.68 3.77 -19.66
N ARG A 8 -5.59 3.53 -18.91
CA ARG A 8 -5.59 2.54 -17.82
C ARG A 8 -6.67 2.89 -16.79
N ASP A 9 -7.25 1.90 -16.16
CA ASP A 9 -8.29 2.11 -15.15
C ASP A 9 -7.80 3.01 -14.01
N LEU A 10 -6.55 2.87 -13.57
CA LEU A 10 -5.94 3.77 -12.60
C LEU A 10 -5.95 5.23 -13.06
N ASP A 11 -5.51 5.51 -14.29
CA ASP A 11 -5.41 6.88 -14.81
C ASP A 11 -6.80 7.52 -14.94
N ARG A 12 -7.79 6.75 -15.37
CA ARG A 12 -9.20 7.16 -15.40
C ARG A 12 -9.71 7.51 -14.00
N LYS A 13 -9.50 6.64 -13.03
CA LYS A 13 -9.93 6.86 -11.63
C LYS A 13 -9.27 8.11 -11.03
N LEU A 14 -7.95 8.25 -11.17
CA LEU A 14 -7.23 9.42 -10.68
C LEU A 14 -7.73 10.72 -11.34
N ALA A 15 -8.02 10.69 -12.64
CA ALA A 15 -8.60 11.84 -13.35
C ALA A 15 -10.01 12.19 -12.83
N THR A 16 -10.84 11.19 -12.54
CA THR A 16 -12.18 11.39 -11.96
C THR A 16 -12.11 11.99 -10.56
N ILE A 17 -11.19 11.48 -9.73
CA ILE A 17 -10.93 12.02 -8.38
C ILE A 17 -10.45 13.47 -8.47
N ALA A 18 -9.47 13.76 -9.30
CA ALA A 18 -8.92 15.10 -9.48
C ALA A 18 -9.95 16.12 -10.02
N ALA A 19 -10.94 15.65 -10.78
CA ALA A 19 -12.04 16.46 -11.28
C ALA A 19 -13.17 16.67 -10.27
N GLY A 20 -13.04 16.18 -9.04
CA GLY A 20 -14.06 16.26 -7.99
C GLY A 20 -15.33 15.44 -8.28
N ARG A 21 -15.25 14.46 -9.16
CA ARG A 21 -16.39 13.60 -9.58
C ARG A 21 -16.29 12.18 -9.03
N TYR A 22 -15.57 12.03 -7.93
CA TYR A 22 -15.34 10.75 -7.27
C TYR A 22 -16.65 10.02 -6.95
N THR A 23 -16.68 8.73 -7.23
CA THR A 23 -17.66 7.76 -6.74
C THR A 23 -16.93 6.61 -6.05
N PRO A 24 -17.60 5.78 -5.24
CA PRO A 24 -16.96 4.60 -4.62
C PRO A 24 -16.28 3.64 -5.62
N ASP A 25 -16.72 3.62 -6.87
CA ASP A 25 -16.09 2.82 -7.92
C ASP A 25 -14.73 3.35 -8.36
N ASP A 26 -14.48 4.64 -8.14
CA ASP A 26 -13.21 5.28 -8.46
C ASP A 26 -12.17 5.11 -7.33
N PHE A 27 -12.56 4.53 -6.18
CA PHE A 27 -11.60 4.21 -5.13
C PHE A 27 -10.58 3.18 -5.64
N VAL A 28 -9.29 3.46 -5.43
CA VAL A 28 -8.20 2.62 -5.92
C VAL A 28 -7.90 1.53 -4.87
N ILE A 29 -8.00 0.27 -5.29
CA ILE A 29 -7.63 -0.89 -4.47
C ILE A 29 -6.31 -1.43 -4.99
N ALA A 30 -5.31 -1.54 -4.11
CA ALA A 30 -3.98 -1.99 -4.46
C ALA A 30 -3.47 -3.07 -3.49
N ASP A 31 -2.78 -4.06 -4.04
CA ASP A 31 -2.11 -5.10 -3.28
C ASP A 31 -0.59 -4.86 -3.29
N ALA A 32 0.02 -4.83 -2.09
CA ALA A 32 1.45 -4.68 -1.90
C ALA A 32 2.14 -6.03 -1.72
N LYS A 33 2.72 -6.53 -2.79
CA LYS A 33 3.50 -7.78 -2.87
C LYS A 33 5.02 -7.54 -3.00
N ASP A 34 5.49 -6.44 -2.48
CA ASP A 34 6.89 -6.04 -2.43
C ASP A 34 7.59 -6.48 -1.12
N ALA A 35 6.96 -7.37 -0.37
CA ALA A 35 7.43 -7.79 0.95
C ALA A 35 8.76 -8.59 0.92
N ASP A 36 9.16 -9.13 -0.24
CA ASP A 36 10.47 -9.78 -0.42
C ASP A 36 11.64 -8.78 -0.24
N MET A 37 11.46 -7.51 -0.54
CA MET A 37 12.44 -6.46 -0.23
C MET A 37 12.55 -6.20 1.28
N ALA A 38 11.48 -6.43 2.05
CA ALA A 38 11.48 -6.23 3.51
C ALA A 38 11.88 -7.51 4.27
N PHE A 39 11.27 -8.66 3.94
CA PHE A 39 11.35 -9.91 4.72
C PHE A 39 12.13 -11.01 4.03
N GLY A 40 12.65 -10.79 2.83
CA GLY A 40 13.37 -11.81 2.05
C GLY A 40 12.51 -13.05 1.80
N ALA A 41 13.06 -14.25 2.02
CA ALA A 41 12.37 -15.50 1.77
C ALA A 41 11.08 -15.71 2.58
N ALA A 42 10.91 -14.98 3.69
CA ALA A 42 9.71 -15.06 4.52
C ALA A 42 8.50 -14.28 3.94
N ALA A 43 8.71 -13.48 2.89
CA ALA A 43 7.68 -12.64 2.28
C ALA A 43 6.46 -13.41 1.76
N ALA A 44 6.70 -14.57 1.17
CA ALA A 44 5.64 -15.42 0.63
C ALA A 44 4.71 -16.04 1.69
N GLY A 45 5.06 -15.86 2.97
CA GLY A 45 4.32 -16.39 4.09
C GLY A 45 4.62 -17.86 4.40
N PRO A 46 4.24 -18.36 5.58
CA PRO A 46 4.46 -19.75 5.97
C PRO A 46 3.56 -20.69 5.17
N VAL A 47 4.02 -21.92 4.98
CA VAL A 47 3.18 -23.01 4.52
C VAL A 47 2.45 -23.57 5.74
N PRO A 48 1.11 -23.69 5.71
CA PRO A 48 0.37 -24.31 6.79
C PRO A 48 0.90 -25.74 7.06
N ASP A 49 1.00 -26.12 8.33
CA ASP A 49 1.37 -27.45 8.79
C ASP A 49 2.74 -27.98 8.33
N ALA A 50 3.61 -27.11 7.81
CA ALA A 50 4.94 -27.45 7.33
C ALA A 50 6.03 -26.76 8.16
N ASP A 51 6.41 -27.36 9.25
CA ASP A 51 7.50 -27.07 10.21
C ASP A 51 8.45 -25.90 9.81
N GLY A 52 7.96 -24.66 9.89
CA GLY A 52 8.71 -23.44 9.63
C GLY A 52 9.06 -23.17 8.15
N ARG A 53 8.56 -23.95 7.21
CA ARG A 53 8.77 -23.74 5.77
C ARG A 53 7.96 -22.52 5.28
N TYR A 54 8.59 -21.71 4.47
CA TYR A 54 7.92 -20.62 3.73
C TYR A 54 7.56 -21.09 2.33
N ARG A 55 6.51 -20.48 1.76
CA ARG A 55 6.17 -20.67 0.35
C ARG A 55 7.33 -20.26 -0.53
N SER A 56 7.45 -20.90 -1.68
CA SER A 56 8.44 -20.56 -2.69
C SER A 56 8.11 -19.25 -3.41
N ARG A 57 9.08 -18.70 -4.15
CA ARG A 57 8.84 -17.56 -5.03
C ARG A 57 7.80 -17.86 -6.10
N SER A 58 7.74 -19.10 -6.61
CA SER A 58 6.72 -19.50 -7.58
C SER A 58 5.32 -19.40 -6.99
N GLU A 59 5.09 -19.97 -5.79
CA GLU A 59 3.81 -19.88 -5.08
C GLU A 59 3.43 -18.42 -4.75
N TYR A 60 4.43 -17.55 -4.50
CA TYR A 60 4.20 -16.12 -4.28
C TYR A 60 3.73 -15.42 -5.56
N LEU A 61 4.36 -15.73 -6.70
CA LEU A 61 3.95 -15.23 -8.02
C LEU A 61 2.57 -15.77 -8.44
N ASP A 62 2.26 -17.04 -8.12
CA ASP A 62 0.94 -17.62 -8.39
C ASP A 62 -0.17 -16.87 -7.66
N ALA A 63 0.06 -16.47 -6.40
CA ALA A 63 -0.90 -15.65 -5.67
C ALA A 63 -1.08 -14.24 -6.29
N MET A 64 -0.03 -13.65 -6.84
CA MET A 64 -0.13 -12.39 -7.59
C MET A 64 -0.95 -12.55 -8.86
N ARG A 65 -0.69 -13.60 -9.66
CA ARG A 65 -1.44 -13.89 -10.89
C ARG A 65 -2.92 -14.09 -10.61
N ALA A 66 -3.25 -14.86 -9.59
CA ALA A 66 -4.64 -15.10 -9.22
C ALA A 66 -5.42 -13.81 -8.91
N LEU A 67 -4.77 -12.84 -8.22
CA LEU A 67 -5.39 -11.54 -7.93
C LEU A 67 -5.52 -10.66 -9.18
N VAL A 68 -4.54 -10.70 -10.09
CA VAL A 68 -4.63 -9.99 -11.38
C VAL A 68 -5.74 -10.58 -12.23
N ASP A 69 -5.81 -11.91 -12.33
CA ASP A 69 -6.82 -12.62 -13.13
C ASP A 69 -8.24 -12.38 -12.64
N ALA A 70 -8.41 -12.22 -11.33
CA ALA A 70 -9.69 -11.88 -10.73
C ALA A 70 -10.19 -10.45 -11.08
N GLY A 71 -9.31 -9.57 -11.56
CA GLY A 71 -9.69 -8.19 -11.92
C GLY A 71 -10.15 -7.35 -10.73
N ALA A 72 -9.78 -7.73 -9.50
CA ALA A 72 -10.24 -7.07 -8.28
C ALA A 72 -9.32 -5.94 -7.82
N LEU A 73 -8.16 -5.78 -8.46
CA LEU A 73 -7.14 -4.79 -8.14
C LEU A 73 -7.02 -3.72 -9.23
N ASP A 74 -6.70 -2.51 -8.82
CA ASP A 74 -6.27 -1.43 -9.70
C ASP A 74 -4.73 -1.38 -9.83
N ILE A 75 -4.02 -1.72 -8.75
CA ILE A 75 -2.55 -1.72 -8.71
C ILE A 75 -2.05 -3.02 -8.06
N LEU A 76 -1.06 -3.64 -8.70
CA LEU A 76 -0.20 -4.64 -8.07
C LEU A 76 1.18 -4.01 -7.86
N LEU A 77 1.56 -3.76 -6.60
CA LEU A 77 2.89 -3.31 -6.22
C LEU A 77 3.77 -4.52 -5.89
N THR A 78 4.95 -4.61 -6.48
CA THR A 78 5.88 -5.71 -6.25
C THR A 78 7.34 -5.27 -6.27
N SER A 79 8.29 -6.17 -6.03
CA SER A 79 9.72 -5.92 -6.26
C SER A 79 10.06 -5.89 -7.75
N ALA A 80 11.16 -5.26 -8.11
CA ALA A 80 11.59 -5.17 -9.51
C ALA A 80 11.71 -6.56 -10.16
N SER A 81 12.33 -7.53 -9.46
CA SER A 81 12.54 -8.87 -10.00
C SER A 81 11.24 -9.68 -10.20
N ASN A 82 10.23 -9.47 -9.34
CA ASN A 82 8.92 -10.12 -9.51
C ASN A 82 8.09 -9.42 -10.58
N GLY A 83 8.17 -8.08 -10.63
CA GLY A 83 7.49 -7.28 -11.66
C GLY A 83 7.98 -7.59 -13.08
N GLU A 84 9.30 -7.68 -13.27
CA GLU A 84 9.90 -8.11 -14.54
C GLU A 84 9.39 -9.50 -14.94
N ARG A 85 9.40 -10.47 -14.02
CA ARG A 85 8.93 -11.82 -14.28
C ARG A 85 7.46 -11.86 -14.70
N LEU A 86 6.58 -11.13 -14.02
CA LEU A 86 5.16 -11.05 -14.38
C LEU A 86 4.94 -10.38 -15.74
N ALA A 87 5.74 -9.36 -16.06
CA ALA A 87 5.67 -8.68 -17.35
C ALA A 87 6.14 -9.59 -18.50
N ASP A 88 7.26 -10.29 -18.34
CA ASP A 88 7.81 -11.24 -19.32
C ASP A 88 6.83 -12.39 -19.63
N GLU A 89 6.09 -12.83 -18.62
CA GLU A 89 5.06 -13.87 -18.77
C GLU A 89 3.74 -13.36 -19.36
N GLY A 90 3.60 -12.05 -19.55
CA GLY A 90 2.33 -11.45 -20.00
C GLY A 90 1.20 -11.60 -18.96
N ALA A 91 1.55 -11.76 -17.68
CA ALA A 91 0.59 -12.00 -16.59
C ALA A 91 -0.13 -10.73 -16.11
N LEU A 92 0.14 -9.57 -16.72
CA LEU A 92 -0.48 -8.29 -16.36
C LEU A 92 -1.67 -8.03 -17.30
N GLY A 93 -2.86 -8.26 -16.80
CA GLY A 93 -4.11 -8.10 -17.54
C GLY A 93 -5.19 -7.39 -16.73
N ASN A 94 -6.43 -7.41 -17.25
CA ASN A 94 -7.64 -6.94 -16.57
C ASN A 94 -7.57 -5.49 -16.05
N GLY A 95 -6.82 -4.61 -16.72
CA GLY A 95 -6.69 -3.19 -16.33
C GLY A 95 -5.76 -2.94 -15.14
N VAL A 96 -5.17 -3.97 -14.56
CA VAL A 96 -4.27 -3.83 -13.39
C VAL A 96 -2.98 -3.12 -13.80
N THR A 97 -2.62 -2.08 -13.05
CA THR A 97 -1.35 -1.35 -13.21
C THR A 97 -0.26 -1.99 -12.37
N LEU A 98 0.84 -2.39 -13.00
CA LEU A 98 2.04 -2.79 -12.28
C LEU A 98 2.71 -1.57 -11.64
N ALA A 99 3.09 -1.70 -10.38
CA ALA A 99 3.99 -0.78 -9.70
C ALA A 99 5.17 -1.53 -9.10
N VAL A 100 6.33 -0.89 -9.06
CA VAL A 100 7.56 -1.46 -8.48
C VAL A 100 8.06 -0.60 -7.34
N ARG A 101 8.51 -1.21 -6.24
CA ARG A 101 9.17 -0.48 -5.16
C ARG A 101 10.53 0.03 -5.64
N ALA A 102 10.71 1.36 -5.66
CA ALA A 102 11.94 2.01 -6.13
C ALA A 102 13.03 2.09 -5.04
N ASN A 103 12.62 2.20 -3.76
CA ASN A 103 13.55 2.25 -2.65
C ASN A 103 13.01 1.51 -1.43
N ASP A 104 13.89 1.31 -0.46
CA ASP A 104 13.57 0.88 0.88
C ASP A 104 13.98 1.93 1.90
N THR A 105 13.43 1.78 3.11
CA THR A 105 13.87 2.45 4.32
C THR A 105 14.24 1.39 5.36
N THR A 106 15.26 1.64 6.16
CA THR A 106 15.81 0.61 7.07
C THR A 106 14.84 0.17 8.17
N ASP A 107 13.81 0.96 8.46
CA ASP A 107 12.74 0.64 9.41
C ASP A 107 11.76 -0.43 8.90
N VAL A 108 11.70 -0.66 7.59
CA VAL A 108 10.91 -1.78 7.02
C VAL A 108 11.78 -2.95 6.58
N TRP A 109 13.11 -2.78 6.54
CA TRP A 109 14.05 -3.84 6.20
C TRP A 109 14.26 -4.78 7.38
N ASN A 110 13.46 -5.84 7.42
CA ASN A 110 13.32 -6.76 8.55
C ASN A 110 13.64 -8.21 8.15
N PRO A 111 14.88 -8.52 7.76
CA PRO A 111 15.29 -9.90 7.54
C PRO A 111 15.29 -10.68 8.86
N ARG A 112 15.14 -11.99 8.78
CA ARG A 112 15.10 -12.86 9.96
C ARG A 112 16.37 -12.71 10.82
N GLY A 113 16.19 -12.31 12.10
CA GLY A 113 17.29 -12.01 13.03
C GLY A 113 17.90 -10.62 12.84
N GLY A 114 17.39 -9.80 11.90
CA GLY A 114 17.80 -8.41 11.73
C GLY A 114 17.30 -7.50 12.85
N THR A 115 18.05 -6.43 13.12
CA THR A 115 17.74 -5.44 14.17
C THR A 115 17.61 -4.02 13.60
N TYR A 116 17.59 -3.88 12.28
CA TYR A 116 17.63 -2.58 11.60
C TYR A 116 16.41 -1.71 11.92
N VAL A 117 15.25 -2.33 12.09
CA VAL A 117 13.97 -1.65 12.41
C VAL A 117 14.00 -0.89 13.74
N ALA A 118 14.91 -1.24 14.65
CA ALA A 118 15.08 -0.56 15.94
C ALA A 118 15.95 0.70 15.88
N GLN A 119 16.54 0.99 14.72
CA GLN A 119 17.39 2.17 14.51
C GLN A 119 16.63 3.23 13.73
N PRO A 120 16.94 4.53 13.88
CA PRO A 120 16.35 5.58 13.08
C PRO A 120 16.51 5.29 11.58
N SER A 121 15.43 5.43 10.85
CA SER A 121 15.34 5.09 9.44
C SER A 121 16.38 5.79 8.58
N ARG A 122 16.83 5.08 7.53
CA ARG A 122 17.65 5.61 6.44
C ARG A 122 17.09 5.10 5.12
N PRO A 123 16.86 5.99 4.13
CA PRO A 123 16.48 5.54 2.80
C PRO A 123 17.69 4.95 2.06
N PHE A 124 17.43 3.90 1.26
CA PHE A 124 18.41 3.34 0.33
C PHE A 124 17.70 2.76 -0.89
N ARG A 125 18.43 2.56 -1.99
CA ARG A 125 17.88 2.02 -3.23
C ARG A 125 18.71 0.85 -3.73
N THR A 126 18.03 -0.22 -4.15
CA THR A 126 18.61 -1.33 -4.90
C THR A 126 18.00 -1.43 -6.30
N ALA A 127 16.82 -0.86 -6.55
CA ALA A 127 16.19 -0.82 -7.86
C ALA A 127 16.82 0.27 -8.73
N ASP A 128 17.16 -0.08 -9.98
CA ASP A 128 17.56 0.85 -11.02
C ASP A 128 16.35 1.23 -11.88
N LEU A 129 16.00 2.52 -11.88
CA LEU A 129 14.82 3.01 -12.59
C LEU A 129 14.93 2.86 -14.10
N ALA A 130 16.15 2.97 -14.67
CA ALA A 130 16.37 2.77 -16.10
C ALA A 130 16.15 1.31 -16.50
N ALA A 131 16.52 0.36 -15.64
CA ALA A 131 16.28 -1.06 -15.84
C ALA A 131 14.78 -1.44 -15.64
N VAL A 132 14.09 -0.76 -14.74
CA VAL A 132 12.64 -1.00 -14.48
C VAL A 132 11.75 -0.40 -15.58
N ARG A 133 12.13 0.75 -16.13
CA ARG A 133 11.31 1.52 -17.09
C ARG A 133 10.75 0.73 -18.29
N PRO A 134 11.49 -0.23 -18.88
CA PRO A 134 10.97 -1.01 -20.02
C PRO A 134 9.70 -1.80 -19.76
N PHE A 135 9.46 -2.25 -18.51
CA PHE A 135 8.30 -3.07 -18.17
C PHE A 135 7.34 -2.42 -17.17
N CYS A 136 7.73 -1.32 -16.53
CA CYS A 136 6.91 -0.63 -15.53
C CYS A 136 7.14 0.88 -15.61
N ASP A 137 6.06 1.67 -15.53
CA ASP A 137 6.12 3.14 -15.57
C ASP A 137 5.63 3.81 -14.28
N LEU A 138 5.30 3.01 -13.26
CA LEU A 138 4.85 3.48 -11.96
C LEU A 138 5.70 2.86 -10.85
N VAL A 139 6.24 3.69 -9.95
CA VAL A 139 7.03 3.20 -8.83
C VAL A 139 6.57 3.78 -7.51
N LEU A 140 6.87 3.04 -6.42
CA LEU A 140 6.72 3.50 -5.05
C LEU A 140 8.05 4.07 -4.57
N TYR A 141 8.02 5.28 -3.99
CA TYR A 141 9.13 5.79 -3.19
C TYR A 141 8.68 5.99 -1.74
N SER A 142 9.49 5.52 -0.78
CA SER A 142 9.17 5.54 0.65
C SER A 142 10.09 6.46 1.43
N VAL A 143 9.53 7.16 2.41
CA VAL A 143 10.25 8.02 3.36
C VAL A 143 9.76 7.79 4.78
N THR A 144 10.64 8.01 5.76
CA THR A 144 10.32 7.99 7.19
C THR A 144 11.02 9.18 7.84
N PHE A 145 10.26 10.01 8.54
CA PHE A 145 10.78 11.12 9.33
C PHE A 145 10.76 10.74 10.81
N ASN A 146 11.80 11.08 11.56
CA ASN A 146 11.96 10.69 12.96
C ASN A 146 12.06 11.89 13.93
N ASN A 147 11.85 13.11 13.45
CA ASN A 147 12.16 14.33 14.20
C ASN A 147 13.65 14.38 14.62
N ASP A 148 14.49 13.80 13.77
CA ASP A 148 15.95 13.81 13.86
C ASP A 148 16.49 14.62 12.68
N LEU A 149 17.06 15.80 12.97
CA LEU A 149 17.40 16.79 11.95
C LEU A 149 18.29 16.21 10.84
N ASP A 150 19.35 15.50 11.21
CA ASP A 150 20.33 15.01 10.23
C ASP A 150 19.72 13.90 9.37
N ARG A 151 18.91 13.03 9.98
CA ARG A 151 18.21 11.94 9.28
C ARG A 151 17.13 12.45 8.36
N ASP A 152 16.34 13.39 8.84
CA ASP A 152 15.21 13.94 8.08
C ASP A 152 15.72 14.77 6.89
N ILE A 153 16.82 15.53 7.04
CA ILE A 153 17.49 16.21 5.92
C ILE A 153 18.01 15.20 4.90
N ALA A 154 18.73 14.16 5.35
CA ALA A 154 19.25 13.12 4.46
C ALA A 154 18.12 12.40 3.69
N THR A 155 16.97 12.18 4.33
CA THR A 155 15.78 11.61 3.70
C THR A 155 15.23 12.52 2.59
N LEU A 156 15.15 13.84 2.83
CA LEU A 156 14.70 14.82 1.84
C LEU A 156 15.67 14.92 0.65
N GLU A 157 16.97 14.88 0.89
CA GLU A 157 18.00 14.90 -0.16
C GLU A 157 17.95 13.63 -1.02
N ALA A 158 17.79 12.46 -0.39
CA ALA A 158 17.61 11.20 -1.11
C ALA A 158 16.34 11.20 -1.97
N TYR A 159 15.24 11.76 -1.44
CA TYR A 159 13.99 11.93 -2.21
C TYR A 159 14.17 12.89 -3.38
N ARG A 160 14.89 14.01 -3.20
CA ARG A 160 15.18 14.93 -4.30
C ARG A 160 15.98 14.24 -5.41
N THR A 161 16.99 13.45 -5.03
CA THR A 161 17.80 12.66 -6.00
C THR A 161 16.93 11.66 -6.75
N PHE A 162 16.04 10.93 -6.04
CA PHE A 162 15.10 10.02 -6.68
C PHE A 162 14.21 10.73 -7.70
N ARG A 163 13.61 11.89 -7.37
CA ARG A 163 12.74 12.62 -8.31
C ARG A 163 13.47 13.04 -9.57
N HIS A 164 14.73 13.48 -9.44
CA HIS A 164 15.58 13.80 -10.60
C HIS A 164 15.79 12.57 -11.48
N ASP A 165 16.14 11.42 -10.89
CA ASP A 165 16.37 10.17 -11.62
C ASP A 165 15.08 9.66 -12.28
N ALA A 166 13.95 9.73 -11.57
CA ALA A 166 12.64 9.35 -12.09
C ALA A 166 12.23 10.22 -13.27
N GLY A 167 12.42 11.56 -13.16
CA GLY A 167 12.16 12.50 -14.26
C GLY A 167 13.02 12.23 -15.49
N ALA A 168 14.30 11.87 -15.31
CA ALA A 168 15.22 11.56 -16.41
C ALA A 168 14.76 10.38 -17.28
N VAL A 169 14.06 9.41 -16.70
CA VAL A 169 13.54 8.22 -17.42
C VAL A 169 12.04 8.25 -17.67
N GLY A 170 11.35 9.35 -17.34
CA GLY A 170 9.90 9.48 -17.49
C GLY A 170 9.11 8.51 -16.61
N MET A 171 9.60 8.25 -15.39
CA MET A 171 8.95 7.39 -14.42
C MET A 171 7.94 8.16 -13.58
N ARG A 172 6.72 7.68 -13.48
CA ARG A 172 5.71 8.19 -12.55
C ARG A 172 5.90 7.52 -11.17
N TYR A 173 5.42 8.13 -10.11
CA TYR A 173 5.55 7.54 -8.80
C TYR A 173 4.43 7.97 -7.85
N PHE A 174 4.27 7.22 -6.79
CA PHE A 174 3.53 7.60 -5.59
C PHE A 174 4.45 7.57 -4.37
N LEU A 175 4.12 8.40 -3.38
CA LEU A 175 4.97 8.61 -2.21
C LEU A 175 4.38 7.91 -0.99
N GLU A 176 5.13 6.98 -0.43
CA GLU A 176 4.83 6.38 0.86
C GLU A 176 5.53 7.15 1.98
N VAL A 177 4.77 7.51 3.01
CA VAL A 177 5.31 8.16 4.19
C VAL A 177 4.95 7.31 5.39
N PHE A 178 5.96 6.76 6.06
CA PHE A 178 5.74 5.96 7.27
C PHE A 178 5.67 6.84 8.53
N ASN A 179 5.03 6.32 9.56
CA ASN A 179 5.16 6.90 10.90
C ASN A 179 6.60 6.75 11.40
N PRO A 180 7.09 7.68 12.23
CA PRO A 180 8.40 7.57 12.84
C PRO A 180 8.60 6.22 13.52
N ASN A 181 9.71 5.53 13.20
CA ASN A 181 10.05 4.27 13.85
C ASN A 181 10.87 4.45 15.14
N ALA A 182 11.64 5.54 15.23
CA ALA A 182 12.47 5.90 16.37
C ALA A 182 12.40 7.42 16.60
N PRO A 183 11.21 7.95 16.98
CA PRO A 183 10.98 9.39 17.09
C PRO A 183 11.79 10.04 18.22
N VAL A 184 12.39 11.21 17.92
CA VAL A 184 13.14 11.99 18.91
C VAL A 184 12.22 13.07 19.49
N GLY A 185 11.87 12.95 20.77
CA GLY A 185 11.09 13.99 21.48
C GLY A 185 9.65 14.20 20.98
N LEU A 186 9.10 13.26 20.21
CA LEU A 186 7.73 13.32 19.68
C LEU A 186 6.80 12.42 20.51
N ALA A 187 5.72 13.00 21.03
CA ALA A 187 4.72 12.20 21.75
C ALA A 187 3.84 11.41 20.79
N PRO A 188 3.37 10.19 21.13
CA PRO A 188 2.53 9.37 20.26
C PRO A 188 1.29 10.08 19.72
N ARG A 189 0.65 10.94 20.51
CA ARG A 189 -0.53 11.71 20.11
C ARG A 189 -0.25 12.76 19.02
N ASP A 190 0.99 13.18 18.87
CA ASP A 190 1.39 14.24 17.95
C ASP A 190 1.90 13.68 16.60
N VAL A 191 2.01 12.34 16.48
CA VAL A 191 2.55 11.66 15.30
C VAL A 191 1.76 12.01 14.02
N GLY A 192 0.43 12.01 14.09
CA GLY A 192 -0.42 12.31 12.92
C GLY A 192 -0.16 13.70 12.36
N ALA A 193 -0.18 14.72 13.22
CA ALA A 193 0.11 16.11 12.84
C ALA A 193 1.56 16.27 12.34
N PHE A 194 2.53 15.66 13.02
CA PHE A 194 3.93 15.70 12.60
C PHE A 194 4.12 15.10 11.19
N VAL A 195 3.50 13.95 10.91
CA VAL A 195 3.58 13.32 9.59
C VAL A 195 2.93 14.20 8.52
N ASN A 196 1.78 14.81 8.81
CA ASN A 196 1.12 15.75 7.91
C ASN A 196 2.01 16.95 7.59
N ASP A 197 2.60 17.58 8.61
CA ASP A 197 3.54 18.70 8.43
C ASP A 197 4.76 18.30 7.59
N CYS A 198 5.32 17.11 7.83
CA CYS A 198 6.43 16.58 7.04
C CYS A 198 6.03 16.35 5.58
N ILE A 199 4.83 15.83 5.31
CA ILE A 199 4.30 15.66 3.95
C ILE A 199 4.16 17.01 3.26
N VAL A 200 3.45 17.93 3.87
CA VAL A 200 3.22 19.28 3.33
C VAL A 200 4.55 19.99 3.08
N ARG A 201 5.48 19.97 4.06
CA ARG A 201 6.83 20.52 3.92
C ARG A 201 7.60 19.92 2.76
N THR A 202 7.53 18.60 2.61
CA THR A 202 8.21 17.87 1.52
C THR A 202 7.68 18.30 0.16
N LEU A 203 6.35 18.34 0.01
CA LEU A 203 5.68 18.65 -1.25
C LEU A 203 5.73 20.15 -1.60
N ALA A 204 5.93 21.04 -0.61
CA ALA A 204 6.13 22.47 -0.85
C ALA A 204 7.38 22.78 -1.70
N GLY A 205 8.37 21.88 -1.68
CA GLY A 205 9.57 21.98 -2.54
C GLY A 205 9.44 21.27 -3.90
N VAL A 206 8.23 20.76 -4.24
CA VAL A 206 8.01 19.93 -5.44
C VAL A 206 7.08 20.66 -6.41
N THR A 207 7.54 20.88 -7.64
CA THR A 207 6.72 21.48 -8.69
C THR A 207 5.60 20.54 -9.13
N ARG A 208 4.52 21.08 -9.71
CA ARG A 208 3.36 20.30 -10.14
C ARG A 208 3.73 19.14 -11.06
N GLY A 209 4.69 19.32 -11.94
CA GLY A 209 5.12 18.28 -12.89
C GLY A 209 5.92 17.13 -12.26
N GLU A 210 6.40 17.32 -11.02
CA GLU A 210 7.19 16.32 -10.28
C GLU A 210 6.45 15.74 -9.08
N ARG A 211 5.17 16.10 -8.88
CA ARG A 211 4.38 15.61 -7.74
C ARG A 211 4.10 14.10 -7.86
N PRO A 212 4.01 13.38 -6.73
CA PRO A 212 3.51 12.02 -6.72
C PRO A 212 2.06 11.97 -7.22
N LEU A 213 1.66 10.87 -7.85
CA LEU A 213 0.27 10.65 -8.28
C LEU A 213 -0.70 10.60 -7.11
N PHE A 214 -0.26 10.02 -5.99
CA PHE A 214 -0.99 9.92 -4.74
C PHE A 214 -0.03 9.64 -3.58
N LEU A 215 -0.53 9.77 -2.36
CA LEU A 215 0.17 9.38 -1.15
C LEU A 215 -0.21 7.97 -0.71
N LYS A 216 0.67 7.32 0.01
CA LYS A 216 0.43 6.10 0.78
C LYS A 216 0.95 6.32 2.20
N MET A 217 0.07 6.40 3.20
CA MET A 217 0.44 6.72 4.57
C MET A 217 -0.35 5.90 5.60
N PRO A 218 0.11 5.79 6.85
CA PRO A 218 -0.68 5.21 7.93
C PRO A 218 -1.96 6.00 8.16
N TYR A 219 -3.02 5.31 8.54
CA TYR A 219 -4.23 5.94 9.05
C TYR A 219 -3.97 6.39 10.49
N ASN A 220 -3.66 7.66 10.67
CA ASN A 220 -3.41 8.27 11.98
C ASN A 220 -4.68 8.88 12.60
N GLY A 221 -5.85 8.36 12.24
CA GLY A 221 -7.16 8.82 12.68
C GLY A 221 -7.86 9.73 11.68
N ALA A 222 -9.16 9.87 11.86
CA ALA A 222 -10.05 10.65 10.99
C ALA A 222 -9.58 12.10 10.81
N ALA A 223 -9.24 12.75 11.91
CA ALA A 223 -8.81 14.15 11.91
C ALA A 223 -7.52 14.36 11.09
N ALA A 224 -6.54 13.45 11.21
CA ALA A 224 -5.28 13.58 10.47
C ALA A 224 -5.49 13.38 8.95
N VAL A 225 -6.34 12.44 8.54
CA VAL A 225 -6.66 12.25 7.11
C VAL A 225 -7.43 13.45 6.56
N ALA A 226 -8.46 13.92 7.29
CA ALA A 226 -9.26 15.07 6.88
C ALA A 226 -8.42 16.35 6.74
N GLU A 227 -7.54 16.65 7.71
CA GLU A 227 -6.63 17.80 7.66
C GLU A 227 -5.80 17.82 6.37
N LEU A 228 -5.21 16.69 5.98
CA LEU A 228 -4.36 16.62 4.79
C LEU A 228 -5.18 16.76 3.50
N VAL A 229 -6.37 16.16 3.44
CA VAL A 229 -7.29 16.28 2.29
C VAL A 229 -7.81 17.71 2.14
N GLU A 230 -8.14 18.37 3.24
CA GLU A 230 -8.62 19.75 3.25
C GLU A 230 -7.51 20.76 2.92
N HIS A 231 -6.27 20.48 3.35
CA HIS A 231 -5.12 21.35 3.08
C HIS A 231 -4.84 21.47 1.57
N ASP A 232 -4.89 20.38 0.83
CA ASP A 232 -4.68 20.37 -0.63
C ASP A 232 -5.63 19.36 -1.30
N PRO A 233 -6.82 19.80 -1.75
CA PRO A 233 -7.79 18.94 -2.43
C PRO A 233 -7.29 18.32 -3.75
N SER A 234 -6.16 18.79 -4.29
CA SER A 234 -5.52 18.17 -5.46
C SER A 234 -4.64 16.97 -5.10
N LEU A 235 -4.37 16.77 -3.81
CA LEU A 235 -3.56 15.68 -3.30
C LEU A 235 -4.43 14.44 -3.05
N VAL A 236 -4.19 13.39 -3.81
CA VAL A 236 -4.90 12.11 -3.60
C VAL A 236 -4.27 11.39 -2.42
N VAL A 237 -5.00 11.31 -1.30
CA VAL A 237 -4.55 10.62 -0.09
C VAL A 237 -4.90 9.14 -0.18
N GLY A 238 -3.91 8.30 0.07
CA GLY A 238 -4.05 6.86 0.18
C GLY A 238 -3.54 6.35 1.52
N ILE A 239 -4.06 5.21 1.95
CA ILE A 239 -3.70 4.57 3.21
C ILE A 239 -2.95 3.25 2.99
N LEU A 240 -2.03 2.94 3.89
CA LEU A 240 -1.43 1.61 4.03
C LEU A 240 -2.19 0.77 5.07
N GLY A 241 -2.08 -0.56 4.95
CA GLY A 241 -2.84 -1.49 5.80
C GLY A 241 -2.30 -1.67 7.23
N GLY A 242 -1.08 -1.26 7.51
CA GLY A 242 -0.45 -1.49 8.80
C GLY A 242 -0.21 -2.98 9.10
N SER A 243 -0.47 -3.41 10.33
CA SER A 243 -0.44 -4.81 10.75
C SER A 243 -1.59 -5.61 10.08
N ALA A 244 -1.52 -6.94 10.12
CA ALA A 244 -2.62 -7.76 9.59
C ALA A 244 -3.92 -7.50 10.34
N GLY A 245 -3.89 -7.54 11.69
CA GLY A 245 -5.08 -7.37 12.52
C GLY A 245 -6.11 -8.48 12.30
N THR A 246 -7.38 -8.15 12.56
CA THR A 246 -8.54 -8.97 12.22
C THR A 246 -9.05 -8.63 10.81
N THR A 247 -9.92 -9.45 10.25
CA THR A 247 -10.63 -9.12 9.01
C THR A 247 -11.51 -7.89 9.20
N ARG A 248 -12.07 -7.72 10.41
CA ARG A 248 -12.81 -6.51 10.79
C ARG A 248 -11.93 -5.26 10.69
N ASP A 249 -10.71 -5.27 11.21
CA ASP A 249 -9.78 -4.12 11.10
C ASP A 249 -9.52 -3.74 9.65
N THR A 250 -9.54 -4.70 8.73
CA THR A 250 -9.32 -4.42 7.30
C THR A 250 -10.47 -3.64 6.70
N PHE A 251 -11.70 -4.09 6.90
CA PHE A 251 -12.88 -3.44 6.32
C PHE A 251 -13.24 -2.13 7.05
N GLU A 252 -13.04 -2.08 8.36
CA GLU A 252 -13.23 -0.86 9.15
C GLU A 252 -12.28 0.25 8.71
N LEU A 253 -11.00 -0.07 8.59
CA LEU A 253 -9.99 0.86 8.08
C LEU A 253 -10.34 1.40 6.69
N LEU A 254 -10.76 0.51 5.80
CA LEU A 254 -11.14 0.86 4.43
C LEU A 254 -12.31 1.85 4.40
N GLN A 255 -13.38 1.56 5.15
CA GLN A 255 -14.58 2.38 5.22
C GLN A 255 -14.29 3.75 5.83
N ARG A 256 -13.58 3.79 6.98
CA ARG A 256 -13.28 5.04 7.67
C ARG A 256 -12.35 5.92 6.86
N ALA A 257 -11.30 5.35 6.28
CA ALA A 257 -10.39 6.12 5.44
C ALA A 257 -11.12 6.76 4.25
N GLN A 258 -12.02 6.02 3.58
CA GLN A 258 -12.84 6.56 2.51
C GLN A 258 -13.75 7.68 2.99
N ALA A 259 -14.42 7.51 4.14
CA ALA A 259 -15.32 8.50 4.73
C ALA A 259 -14.60 9.83 5.01
N HIS A 260 -13.32 9.78 5.39
CA HIS A 260 -12.50 10.95 5.70
C HIS A 260 -11.66 11.46 4.52
N GLY A 261 -11.94 11.01 3.30
CA GLY A 261 -11.37 11.60 2.09
C GLY A 261 -10.21 10.85 1.48
N ALA A 262 -9.76 9.71 2.02
CA ALA A 262 -8.84 8.84 1.32
C ALA A 262 -9.49 8.24 0.07
N ARG A 263 -8.69 8.00 -0.96
CA ARG A 263 -9.15 7.50 -2.27
C ARG A 263 -8.36 6.30 -2.77
N VAL A 264 -7.36 5.86 -2.00
CA VAL A 264 -6.51 4.71 -2.30
C VAL A 264 -6.33 3.87 -1.04
N ALA A 265 -6.48 2.56 -1.13
CA ALA A 265 -6.03 1.60 -0.12
C ALA A 265 -4.99 0.68 -0.73
N LEU A 266 -3.79 0.71 -0.20
CA LEU A 266 -2.68 -0.12 -0.64
C LEU A 266 -2.24 -1.02 0.52
N PHE A 267 -2.81 -2.25 0.53
CA PHE A 267 -2.66 -3.20 1.61
C PHE A 267 -1.67 -4.30 1.24
N GLY A 268 -0.75 -4.61 2.13
CA GLY A 268 0.19 -5.71 1.99
C GLY A 268 -0.15 -6.84 2.95
N ARG A 269 0.28 -6.72 4.21
CA ARG A 269 0.12 -7.78 5.23
C ARG A 269 -1.32 -8.22 5.46
N LYS A 270 -2.29 -7.32 5.34
CA LYS A 270 -3.71 -7.64 5.46
C LYS A 270 -4.16 -8.64 4.38
N ILE A 271 -3.79 -8.40 3.13
CA ILE A 271 -4.10 -9.31 2.01
C ILE A 271 -3.21 -10.57 2.08
N GLN A 272 -1.90 -10.39 2.28
CA GLN A 272 -0.94 -11.51 2.24
C GLN A 272 -1.19 -12.57 3.33
N ARG A 273 -1.75 -12.19 4.47
CA ARG A 273 -2.03 -13.09 5.59
C ARG A 273 -3.47 -13.59 5.65
N ALA A 274 -4.32 -13.14 4.72
CA ALA A 274 -5.67 -13.65 4.62
C ALA A 274 -5.66 -15.13 4.19
N GLU A 275 -6.58 -15.93 4.70
CA GLU A 275 -6.78 -17.32 4.33
C GLU A 275 -7.16 -17.45 2.86
N SER A 276 -8.02 -16.54 2.39
CA SER A 276 -8.38 -16.36 0.99
C SER A 276 -8.17 -14.89 0.60
N GLN A 277 -7.10 -14.62 -0.16
CA GLN A 277 -6.80 -13.27 -0.63
C GLN A 277 -7.86 -12.77 -1.62
N LEU A 278 -8.37 -13.67 -2.46
CA LEU A 278 -9.39 -13.35 -3.46
C LEU A 278 -10.71 -12.93 -2.80
N ASP A 279 -11.18 -13.69 -1.81
CA ASP A 279 -12.44 -13.38 -1.14
C ASP A 279 -12.31 -12.07 -0.32
N LEU A 280 -11.17 -11.89 0.39
CA LEU A 280 -10.93 -10.64 1.13
C LEU A 280 -10.96 -9.41 0.21
N VAL A 281 -10.23 -9.45 -0.91
CA VAL A 281 -10.17 -8.33 -1.85
C VAL A 281 -11.50 -8.13 -2.56
N GLY A 282 -12.19 -9.23 -2.91
CA GLY A 282 -13.52 -9.18 -3.53
C GLY A 282 -14.57 -8.45 -2.69
N LEU A 283 -14.47 -8.56 -1.35
CA LEU A 283 -15.40 -7.88 -0.42
C LEU A 283 -15.06 -6.39 -0.18
N MET A 284 -13.87 -5.92 -0.56
CA MET A 284 -13.51 -4.50 -0.37
C MET A 284 -14.41 -3.55 -1.17
N ARG A 285 -14.74 -3.88 -2.41
CA ARG A 285 -15.59 -3.03 -3.26
C ARG A 285 -17.02 -2.90 -2.73
N PRO A 286 -17.73 -3.98 -2.34
CA PRO A 286 -19.02 -3.89 -1.67
C PRO A 286 -19.00 -3.02 -0.40
N VAL A 287 -17.95 -3.10 0.43
CA VAL A 287 -17.79 -2.23 1.60
C VAL A 287 -17.65 -0.77 1.20
N LEU A 288 -16.82 -0.46 0.21
CA LEU A 288 -16.63 0.90 -0.30
C LEU A 288 -17.91 1.52 -0.87
N ARG A 289 -18.76 0.71 -1.50
CA ARG A 289 -20.08 1.12 -2.02
C ARG A 289 -21.15 1.26 -0.95
N GLY A 290 -20.87 0.82 0.28
CA GLY A 290 -21.87 0.77 1.36
C GLY A 290 -22.93 -0.32 1.16
N GLU A 291 -22.68 -1.28 0.29
CA GLU A 291 -23.52 -2.47 0.08
C GLU A 291 -23.40 -3.44 1.25
N LEU A 292 -22.23 -3.48 1.90
CA LEU A 292 -21.94 -4.25 3.10
C LEU A 292 -21.35 -3.36 4.18
N THR A 293 -21.78 -3.57 5.43
CA THR A 293 -21.04 -3.04 6.57
C THR A 293 -19.76 -3.87 6.79
N PRO A 294 -18.75 -3.33 7.50
CA PRO A 294 -17.57 -4.11 7.86
C PRO A 294 -17.89 -5.43 8.57
N GLU A 295 -18.89 -5.45 9.47
CA GLU A 295 -19.34 -6.69 10.12
C GLU A 295 -19.95 -7.70 9.15
N GLN A 296 -20.78 -7.23 8.23
CA GLN A 296 -21.38 -8.09 7.21
C GLN A 296 -20.30 -8.69 6.31
N ALA A 297 -19.32 -7.88 5.89
CA ALA A 297 -18.22 -8.35 5.08
C ALA A 297 -17.37 -9.42 5.79
N VAL A 298 -17.12 -9.31 7.11
CA VAL A 298 -16.47 -10.36 7.89
C VAL A 298 -17.28 -11.67 7.87
N ARG A 299 -18.61 -11.59 8.04
CA ARG A 299 -19.47 -12.77 8.01
C ARG A 299 -19.46 -13.43 6.63
N GLU A 300 -19.57 -12.66 5.57
CA GLU A 300 -19.49 -13.17 4.20
C GLU A 300 -18.12 -13.80 3.90
N TYR A 301 -17.03 -13.22 4.43
CA TYR A 301 -15.71 -13.80 4.32
C TYR A 301 -15.62 -15.18 4.98
N HIS A 302 -16.11 -15.32 6.22
CA HIS A 302 -16.15 -16.60 6.92
C HIS A 302 -17.04 -17.62 6.22
N ASP A 303 -18.17 -17.19 5.65
CA ASP A 303 -19.03 -18.07 4.85
C ASP A 303 -18.34 -18.56 3.57
N ALA A 304 -17.54 -17.70 2.91
CA ALA A 304 -16.74 -18.08 1.75
C ALA A 304 -15.67 -19.10 2.13
N LEU A 305 -14.95 -18.89 3.24
CA LEU A 305 -13.97 -19.84 3.76
C LEU A 305 -14.61 -21.22 4.05
N ALA A 306 -15.77 -21.21 4.71
CA ALA A 306 -16.48 -22.45 5.03
C ALA A 306 -16.93 -23.20 3.76
N LYS A 307 -17.44 -22.49 2.75
CA LYS A 307 -17.81 -23.08 1.44
C LYS A 307 -16.61 -23.66 0.71
N ALA A 308 -15.44 -23.03 0.82
CA ALA A 308 -14.18 -23.52 0.23
C ALA A 308 -13.52 -24.64 1.05
N GLY A 309 -14.04 -24.97 2.23
CA GLY A 309 -13.41 -25.92 3.15
C GLY A 309 -12.09 -25.42 3.75
N THR A 310 -11.87 -24.11 3.75
CA THR A 310 -10.69 -23.46 4.30
C THR A 310 -10.92 -23.14 5.78
N ALA A 311 -10.02 -23.61 6.64
CA ALA A 311 -10.09 -23.31 8.06
C ALA A 311 -9.76 -21.84 8.34
N ALA A 312 -10.65 -21.14 9.02
CA ALA A 312 -10.39 -19.79 9.48
C ALA A 312 -9.34 -19.78 10.61
N GLN A 313 -8.42 -18.83 10.60
CA GLN A 313 -7.39 -18.65 11.63
C GLN A 313 -7.97 -18.15 12.96
N ARG A 314 -9.15 -17.52 12.92
CA ARG A 314 -9.87 -17.00 14.08
C ARG A 314 -11.31 -17.49 14.07
N SER A 315 -11.93 -17.59 15.24
CA SER A 315 -13.39 -17.72 15.29
C SER A 315 -14.04 -16.47 14.71
N LEU A 316 -15.27 -16.60 14.21
CA LEU A 316 -16.02 -15.46 13.70
C LEU A 316 -16.16 -14.34 14.75
N GLU A 317 -16.40 -14.69 16.02
CA GLU A 317 -16.51 -13.73 17.11
C GLU A 317 -15.21 -12.93 17.29
N ALA A 318 -14.06 -13.61 17.33
CA ALA A 318 -12.76 -12.95 17.47
C ALA A 318 -12.37 -12.11 16.24
N ASP A 319 -12.81 -12.50 15.05
CA ASP A 319 -12.51 -11.79 13.81
C ASP A 319 -13.45 -10.59 13.55
N LEU A 320 -14.58 -10.53 14.26
CA LEU A 320 -15.49 -9.37 14.31
C LEU A 320 -14.98 -8.24 15.22
N GLU A 321 -13.98 -8.49 16.06
CA GLU A 321 -13.44 -7.46 16.94
C GLU A 321 -12.56 -6.47 16.17
N VAL A 322 -12.72 -5.16 16.48
CA VAL A 322 -11.76 -4.13 16.09
C VAL A 322 -10.60 -4.19 17.07
N THR A 323 -9.39 -4.51 16.58
CA THR A 323 -8.20 -4.65 17.41
C THR A 323 -7.18 -3.53 17.22
N ASP A 324 -7.24 -2.81 16.10
CA ASP A 324 -6.37 -1.67 15.81
C ASP A 324 -6.67 -0.52 16.79
N PRO A 325 -5.67 -0.05 17.57
CA PRO A 325 -5.88 1.00 18.58
C PRO A 325 -6.41 2.31 17.99
N VAL A 326 -6.02 2.67 16.76
CA VAL A 326 -6.46 3.91 16.13
C VAL A 326 -7.94 3.80 15.76
N LEU A 327 -8.37 2.64 15.25
CA LEU A 327 -9.79 2.41 14.93
C LEU A 327 -10.67 2.26 16.18
N ARG A 328 -10.11 1.84 17.32
CA ARG A 328 -10.83 1.77 18.60
C ARG A 328 -11.06 3.13 19.24
N ALA A 329 -10.17 4.09 18.97
CA ALA A 329 -10.22 5.41 19.58
C ALA A 329 -11.24 6.35 18.94
N GLU A 330 -11.83 5.97 17.85
CA GLU A 330 -12.90 6.65 17.10
C GLU A 330 -14.27 5.99 17.34
#